data_050a5ef0b5664bb1faf0e6673a5b3860
#
_entry.id   050a5ef0b5664bb1faf0e6673a5b3860
#
_cell.length_a   1.000
_cell.length_b   1.000
_cell.length_c   1.000
_cell.angle_alpha   90.00
_cell.angle_beta   90.00
_cell.angle_gamma   90.00
#
_symmetry.space_group_name_H-M   'P 1'
#
loop_
_entity.id
_entity.type
_entity.pdbx_description
1 polymer ?
#
loop_
_entity_poly.entity_id
_entity_poly.type
_entity_poly.pdbx_seq_one_letter_code
_entity_poly.pdbx_strand_id
1 'polypeptide(L)'
;MKIYVMRHGQTDWNIERKIQGRTDIELNETGKQQAKQAQKEIEKYNIDVILCSPLKRTKETARIVSEGKNIEIIYRDELLERNFGDLEGKSPFKEPLFANDEFYNYTKNIEMKNVETVRELCDRVWGLLDEIEKTYPDKNVLLVTHGGTGRVIKAYFDGIPEDGIIHSACLENAQIKEFQKRSN
;
A
#
# COMPACT_ATOMS: atom_id res chain seq x y z
N MET A 1 -0.75 -13.83 -15.23
CA MET A 1 -0.47 -13.21 -13.92
C MET A 1 -1.54 -12.19 -13.58
N LYS A 2 -1.99 -12.17 -12.34
CA LYS A 2 -2.85 -11.10 -11.80
C LYS A 2 -2.22 -10.54 -10.54
N ILE A 3 -2.29 -9.23 -10.37
CA ILE A 3 -1.83 -8.54 -9.17
C ILE A 3 -3.05 -8.04 -8.40
N TYR A 4 -3.15 -8.44 -7.15
CA TYR A 4 -4.13 -7.97 -6.20
C TYR A 4 -3.43 -7.09 -5.17
N VAL A 5 -4.07 -6.03 -4.75
CA VAL A 5 -3.52 -5.11 -3.74
C VAL A 5 -4.50 -4.99 -2.60
N MET A 6 -4.01 -5.12 -1.39
CA MET A 6 -4.77 -4.95 -0.15
C MET A 6 -4.10 -3.92 0.73
N ARG A 7 -4.86 -2.97 1.23
CA ARG A 7 -4.42 -2.10 2.32
C ARG A 7 -4.58 -2.81 3.66
N HIS A 8 -3.65 -2.60 4.60
CA HIS A 8 -3.78 -3.12 5.97
C HIS A 8 -5.12 -2.75 6.61
N GLY A 9 -5.57 -3.55 7.60
CA GLY A 9 -6.73 -3.26 8.42
C GLY A 9 -6.59 -1.96 9.23
N GLN A 10 -7.68 -1.50 9.84
CA GLN A 10 -7.70 -0.26 10.60
C GLN A 10 -6.73 -0.28 11.79
N THR A 11 -6.11 0.87 12.08
CA THR A 11 -5.31 1.16 13.26
C THR A 11 -5.93 2.32 14.03
N ASP A 12 -5.54 2.54 15.30
CA ASP A 12 -6.02 3.70 16.06
C ASP A 12 -5.62 5.03 15.40
N TRP A 13 -4.45 5.08 14.76
CA TRP A 13 -4.03 6.27 14.01
C TRP A 13 -4.85 6.54 12.75
N ASN A 14 -5.57 5.56 12.20
CA ASN A 14 -6.58 5.81 11.17
C ASN A 14 -7.79 6.56 11.76
N ILE A 15 -8.25 6.16 12.96
CA ILE A 15 -9.37 6.84 13.66
C ILE A 15 -8.97 8.25 14.05
N GLU A 16 -7.78 8.41 14.62
CA GLU A 16 -7.24 9.69 15.06
C GLU A 16 -6.81 10.60 13.89
N ARG A 17 -6.88 10.08 12.66
CA ARG A 17 -6.45 10.78 11.45
C ARG A 17 -5.01 11.30 11.56
N LYS A 18 -4.10 10.45 12.05
CA LYS A 18 -2.66 10.71 12.13
C LYS A 18 -1.93 10.11 10.94
N ILE A 19 -0.89 10.79 10.51
CA ILE A 19 0.05 10.31 9.50
C ILE A 19 0.81 9.13 10.11
N GLN A 20 0.74 7.95 9.49
CA GLN A 20 1.38 6.75 10.02
C GLN A 20 2.79 6.55 9.49
N GLY A 21 2.97 6.72 8.18
CA GLY A 21 4.25 6.50 7.54
C GLY A 21 4.85 5.13 7.87
N ARG A 22 6.12 5.14 8.30
CA ARG A 22 6.86 3.94 8.70
C ARG A 22 6.81 3.67 10.21
N THR A 23 6.16 4.52 10.99
CA THR A 23 5.89 4.22 12.41
C THR A 23 5.11 2.93 12.53
N ASP A 24 5.60 2.03 13.40
CA ASP A 24 5.14 0.63 13.43
C ASP A 24 3.93 0.44 14.38
N ILE A 25 2.76 0.87 13.92
CA ILE A 25 1.48 0.80 14.64
C ILE A 25 0.80 -0.55 14.38
N GLU A 26 0.18 -1.11 15.40
CA GLU A 26 -0.58 -2.36 15.35
C GLU A 26 -2.00 -2.15 14.81
N LEU A 27 -2.65 -3.24 14.37
CA LEU A 27 -4.08 -3.21 14.08
C LEU A 27 -4.88 -3.01 15.39
N ASN A 28 -5.96 -2.24 15.30
CA ASN A 28 -6.96 -2.27 16.35
C ASN A 28 -7.96 -3.43 16.13
N GLU A 29 -8.88 -3.62 17.04
CA GLU A 29 -9.86 -4.72 16.97
C GLU A 29 -10.74 -4.66 15.72
N THR A 30 -11.11 -3.46 15.27
CA THR A 30 -11.83 -3.27 14.01
C THR A 30 -10.99 -3.71 12.82
N GLY A 31 -9.70 -3.37 12.79
CA GLY A 31 -8.79 -3.79 11.73
C GLY A 31 -8.61 -5.31 11.66
N LYS A 32 -8.54 -5.98 12.81
CA LYS A 32 -8.51 -7.45 12.86
C LYS A 32 -9.79 -8.07 12.32
N GLN A 33 -10.95 -7.49 12.64
CA GLN A 33 -12.25 -7.94 12.11
C GLN A 33 -12.35 -7.70 10.60
N GLN A 34 -11.88 -6.56 10.10
CA GLN A 34 -11.80 -6.27 8.67
C GLN A 34 -10.93 -7.31 7.94
N ALA A 35 -9.77 -7.65 8.50
CA ALA A 35 -8.90 -8.68 7.93
C ALA A 35 -9.58 -10.07 7.92
N LYS A 36 -10.35 -10.43 8.97
CA LYS A 36 -11.14 -11.67 9.00
C LYS A 36 -12.27 -11.69 7.95
N GLN A 37 -12.86 -10.56 7.64
CA GLN A 37 -13.84 -10.47 6.56
C GLN A 37 -13.15 -10.65 5.20
N ALA A 38 -11.99 -10.00 4.99
CA ALA A 38 -11.20 -10.14 3.78
C ALA A 38 -10.65 -11.56 3.58
N GLN A 39 -10.45 -12.34 4.66
CA GLN A 39 -10.07 -13.76 4.60
C GLN A 39 -11.09 -14.59 3.79
N LYS A 40 -12.37 -14.27 3.88
CA LYS A 40 -13.44 -14.93 3.10
C LYS A 40 -13.42 -14.49 1.64
N GLU A 41 -13.02 -13.26 1.39
CA GLU A 41 -12.96 -12.72 0.02
C GLU A 41 -11.76 -13.23 -0.75
N ILE A 42 -10.61 -13.45 -0.09
CA ILE A 42 -9.39 -13.91 -0.74
C ILE A 42 -9.58 -15.26 -1.46
N GLU A 43 -10.53 -16.08 -1.02
CA GLU A 43 -10.84 -17.38 -1.65
C GLU A 43 -11.28 -17.25 -3.11
N LYS A 44 -11.86 -16.12 -3.47
CA LYS A 44 -12.32 -15.85 -4.84
C LYS A 44 -11.19 -15.61 -5.83
N TYR A 45 -9.98 -15.31 -5.34
CA TYR A 45 -8.89 -14.81 -6.17
C TYR A 45 -7.78 -15.83 -6.45
N ASN A 46 -7.84 -17.04 -5.85
CA ASN A 46 -6.83 -18.09 -6.02
C ASN A 46 -5.40 -17.56 -5.89
N ILE A 47 -5.12 -16.89 -4.75
CA ILE A 47 -3.80 -16.29 -4.49
C ILE A 47 -2.73 -17.37 -4.29
N ASP A 48 -1.64 -17.28 -5.04
CA ASP A 48 -0.51 -18.21 -4.98
C ASP A 48 0.59 -17.78 -4.01
N VAL A 49 0.77 -16.45 -3.83
CA VAL A 49 1.80 -15.87 -2.97
C VAL A 49 1.35 -14.50 -2.46
N ILE A 50 1.75 -14.18 -1.23
CA ILE A 50 1.55 -12.87 -0.63
C ILE A 50 2.91 -12.16 -0.49
N LEU A 51 3.08 -11.00 -1.12
CA LEU A 51 4.17 -10.09 -0.83
C LEU A 51 3.66 -9.01 0.13
N CYS A 52 4.34 -8.85 1.25
CA CYS A 52 3.81 -8.05 2.36
C CYS A 52 4.83 -7.03 2.86
N SER A 53 4.40 -5.81 3.10
CA SER A 53 5.19 -4.84 3.86
C SER A 53 5.56 -5.38 5.25
N PRO A 54 6.78 -5.13 5.76
CA PRO A 54 7.24 -5.68 7.04
C PRO A 54 6.67 -5.00 8.29
N LEU A 55 5.79 -3.99 8.16
CA LEU A 55 5.20 -3.32 9.32
C LEU A 55 4.14 -4.21 10.01
N LYS A 56 3.99 -4.07 11.32
CA LYS A 56 3.10 -4.90 12.15
C LYS A 56 1.68 -4.97 11.60
N ARG A 57 1.08 -3.82 11.25
CA ARG A 57 -0.29 -3.74 10.70
C ARG A 57 -0.49 -4.54 9.41
N THR A 58 0.51 -4.55 8.53
CA THR A 58 0.46 -5.33 7.29
C THR A 58 0.75 -6.81 7.53
N LYS A 59 1.75 -7.13 8.37
CA LYS A 59 2.04 -8.49 8.79
C LYS A 59 0.83 -9.18 9.40
N GLU A 60 0.17 -8.51 10.36
CA GLU A 60 -1.01 -9.07 11.03
C GLU A 60 -2.18 -9.21 10.05
N THR A 61 -2.39 -8.23 9.16
CA THR A 61 -3.40 -8.34 8.10
C THR A 61 -3.11 -9.56 7.21
N ALA A 62 -1.88 -9.70 6.70
CA ALA A 62 -1.48 -10.82 5.84
C ALA A 62 -1.66 -12.17 6.53
N ARG A 63 -1.24 -12.28 7.80
CA ARG A 63 -1.40 -13.49 8.61
C ARG A 63 -2.87 -13.89 8.76
N ILE A 64 -3.74 -12.93 9.09
CA ILE A 64 -5.18 -13.21 9.28
C ILE A 64 -5.83 -13.65 7.95
N VAL A 65 -5.56 -12.96 6.86
CA VAL A 65 -6.21 -13.28 5.56
C VAL A 65 -5.75 -14.61 4.99
N SER A 66 -4.53 -15.07 5.31
CA SER A 66 -3.98 -16.35 4.86
C SER A 66 -4.19 -17.49 5.85
N GLU A 67 -4.78 -17.25 7.02
CA GLU A 67 -4.98 -18.27 8.05
C GLU A 67 -5.77 -19.47 7.51
N GLY A 68 -5.26 -20.68 7.75
CA GLY A 68 -5.83 -21.92 7.24
C GLY A 68 -5.56 -22.21 5.76
N LYS A 69 -4.77 -21.36 5.09
CA LYS A 69 -4.39 -21.50 3.68
C LYS A 69 -2.88 -21.77 3.57
N ASN A 70 -2.48 -22.61 2.64
CA ASN A 70 -1.06 -22.86 2.37
C ASN A 70 -0.52 -21.83 1.37
N ILE A 71 -0.50 -20.54 1.78
CA ILE A 71 0.00 -19.44 0.97
C ILE A 71 1.26 -18.88 1.63
N GLU A 72 2.36 -18.83 0.87
CA GLU A 72 3.62 -18.25 1.34
C GLU A 72 3.50 -16.74 1.50
N ILE A 73 4.04 -16.19 2.61
CA ILE A 73 4.13 -14.75 2.84
C ILE A 73 5.61 -14.35 2.79
N ILE A 74 5.94 -13.47 1.85
CA ILE A 74 7.29 -12.93 1.66
C ILE A 74 7.28 -11.45 2.01
N TYR A 75 8.16 -11.03 2.92
CA TYR A 75 8.26 -9.63 3.32
C TYR A 75 9.15 -8.85 2.37
N ARG A 76 8.69 -7.65 1.96
CA ARG A 76 9.37 -6.79 0.99
C ARG A 76 9.36 -5.34 1.49
N ASP A 77 10.54 -4.77 1.67
CA ASP A 77 10.71 -3.38 2.11
C ASP A 77 10.19 -2.38 1.09
N GLU A 78 10.17 -2.76 -0.19
CA GLU A 78 9.61 -1.96 -1.27
C GLU A 78 8.10 -1.72 -1.11
N LEU A 79 7.41 -2.52 -0.28
CA LEU A 79 5.99 -2.34 0.06
C LEU A 79 5.74 -1.49 1.32
N LEU A 80 6.80 -0.98 1.99
CA LEU A 80 6.66 -0.04 3.10
C LEU A 80 5.83 1.19 2.69
N GLU A 81 5.15 1.81 3.65
CA GLU A 81 4.50 3.10 3.43
C GLU A 81 5.54 4.19 3.13
N ARG A 82 5.09 5.28 2.51
CA ARG A 82 5.90 6.48 2.36
C ARG A 82 6.46 6.91 3.70
N ASN A 83 7.76 7.16 3.76
CA ASN A 83 8.38 7.73 4.95
C ASN A 83 8.01 9.21 5.05
N PHE A 84 7.37 9.58 6.14
CA PHE A 84 6.99 10.97 6.41
C PHE A 84 7.87 11.63 7.49
N GLY A 85 8.87 10.91 8.02
CA GLY A 85 9.82 11.42 8.99
C GLY A 85 9.16 12.11 10.18
N ASP A 86 9.54 13.35 10.46
CA ASP A 86 9.05 14.12 11.61
C ASP A 86 7.54 14.51 11.53
N LEU A 87 6.88 14.19 10.42
CA LEU A 87 5.43 14.39 10.25
C LEU A 87 4.61 13.22 10.77
N GLU A 88 5.23 12.07 11.03
CA GLU A 88 4.55 10.89 11.56
C GLU A 88 3.98 11.15 12.96
N GLY A 89 2.77 10.70 13.21
CA GLY A 89 2.01 10.98 14.44
C GLY A 89 1.26 12.31 14.45
N LYS A 90 1.56 13.22 13.51
CA LYS A 90 0.84 14.50 13.38
C LYS A 90 -0.46 14.34 12.58
N SER A 91 -1.37 15.30 12.75
CA SER A 91 -2.60 15.36 11.95
C SER A 91 -2.33 16.06 10.62
N PRO A 92 -2.64 15.43 9.47
CA PRO A 92 -2.45 16.07 8.16
C PRO A 92 -3.25 17.37 8.00
N PHE A 93 -4.37 17.50 8.72
CA PHE A 93 -5.19 18.73 8.67
C PHE A 93 -4.55 19.94 9.35
N LYS A 94 -3.52 19.71 10.17
CA LYS A 94 -2.75 20.77 10.85
C LYS A 94 -1.42 21.08 10.17
N GLU A 95 -1.05 20.29 9.17
CA GLU A 95 0.19 20.47 8.44
C GLU A 95 -0.13 21.10 7.06
N PRO A 96 0.26 22.36 6.81
CA PRO A 96 -0.04 23.08 5.57
C PRO A 96 0.38 22.32 4.30
N LEU A 97 1.40 21.49 4.43
CA LEU A 97 1.95 20.69 3.34
C LEU A 97 0.92 19.71 2.75
N PHE A 98 0.08 19.08 3.59
CA PHE A 98 -0.94 18.14 3.11
C PHE A 98 -2.16 18.81 2.49
N ALA A 99 -2.30 20.11 2.68
CA ALA A 99 -3.29 20.92 1.97
C ALA A 99 -2.85 21.26 0.54
N ASN A 100 -1.57 21.01 0.22
CA ASN A 100 -1.01 21.28 -1.08
C ASN A 100 -0.88 19.97 -1.88
N ASP A 101 -1.66 19.84 -2.95
CA ASP A 101 -1.61 18.69 -3.86
C ASP A 101 -0.22 18.47 -4.48
N GLU A 102 0.60 19.53 -4.53
CA GLU A 102 1.99 19.45 -5.00
C GLU A 102 2.84 18.44 -4.21
N PHE A 103 2.52 18.22 -2.93
CA PHE A 103 3.18 17.22 -2.10
C PHE A 103 3.02 15.78 -2.63
N TYR A 104 2.00 15.55 -3.44
CA TYR A 104 1.71 14.28 -4.09
C TYR A 104 2.06 14.28 -5.59
N ASN A 105 2.73 15.36 -6.06
CA ASN A 105 3.03 15.54 -7.47
C ASN A 105 4.35 14.86 -7.85
N TYR A 106 4.26 13.88 -8.76
CA TYR A 106 5.39 13.14 -9.28
C TYR A 106 6.37 14.00 -10.09
N THR A 107 5.84 14.94 -10.90
CA THR A 107 6.66 15.77 -11.78
C THR A 107 7.40 16.87 -11.02
N LYS A 108 6.77 17.51 -10.04
CA LYS A 108 7.38 18.53 -9.19
C LYS A 108 8.34 17.96 -8.16
N ASN A 109 8.05 16.76 -7.66
CA ASN A 109 8.87 15.98 -6.74
C ASN A 109 9.42 16.81 -5.56
N ILE A 110 8.52 17.34 -4.75
CA ILE A 110 8.88 18.19 -3.59
C ILE A 110 9.77 17.42 -2.62
N GLU A 111 10.96 17.97 -2.35
CA GLU A 111 11.90 17.44 -1.39
C GLU A 111 11.71 18.06 -0.02
N MET A 112 11.74 17.23 1.02
CA MET A 112 11.75 17.64 2.42
C MET A 112 12.71 16.79 3.21
N LYS A 113 13.35 17.41 4.21
CA LYS A 113 14.27 16.70 5.10
C LYS A 113 13.59 15.51 5.78
N ASN A 114 14.19 14.34 5.69
CA ASN A 114 13.73 13.07 6.27
C ASN A 114 12.38 12.57 5.76
N VAL A 115 11.83 13.12 4.67
CA VAL A 115 10.59 12.68 4.04
C VAL A 115 10.90 12.07 2.68
N GLU A 116 10.42 10.87 2.43
CA GLU A 116 10.54 10.21 1.13
C GLU A 116 9.75 10.99 0.07
N THR A 117 10.37 11.32 -1.05
CA THR A 117 9.69 11.99 -2.16
C THR A 117 8.71 11.03 -2.86
N VAL A 118 7.81 11.59 -3.67
CA VAL A 118 6.89 10.76 -4.47
C VAL A 118 7.64 9.91 -5.49
N ARG A 119 8.74 10.44 -6.08
CA ARG A 119 9.55 9.67 -7.04
C ARG A 119 10.26 8.51 -6.38
N GLU A 120 10.92 8.71 -5.25
CA GLU A 120 11.58 7.62 -4.52
C GLU A 120 10.59 6.51 -4.16
N LEU A 121 9.36 6.89 -3.73
CA LEU A 121 8.30 5.93 -3.48
C LEU A 121 7.89 5.17 -4.76
N CYS A 122 7.72 5.88 -5.87
CA CYS A 122 7.41 5.25 -7.17
C CYS A 122 8.54 4.33 -7.61
N ASP A 123 9.79 4.79 -7.58
CA ASP A 123 10.94 4.04 -8.10
C ASP A 123 11.10 2.69 -7.40
N ARG A 124 11.01 2.66 -6.04
CA ARG A 124 11.12 1.39 -5.31
C ARG A 124 9.93 0.46 -5.54
N VAL A 125 8.71 1.00 -5.58
CA VAL A 125 7.49 0.20 -5.75
C VAL A 125 7.38 -0.32 -7.19
N TRP A 126 7.66 0.52 -8.18
CA TRP A 126 7.59 0.14 -9.60
C TRP A 126 8.69 -0.85 -9.96
N GLY A 127 9.90 -0.69 -9.39
CA GLY A 127 10.97 -1.68 -9.52
C GLY A 127 10.55 -3.06 -9.00
N LEU A 128 9.85 -3.10 -7.86
CA LEU A 128 9.27 -4.36 -7.35
C LEU A 128 8.20 -4.92 -8.30
N LEU A 129 7.32 -4.09 -8.86
CA LEU A 129 6.29 -4.55 -9.79
C LEU A 129 6.90 -5.15 -11.05
N ASP A 130 7.95 -4.55 -11.60
CA ASP A 130 8.71 -5.10 -12.73
C ASP A 130 9.41 -6.43 -12.39
N GLU A 131 9.90 -6.58 -11.15
CA GLU A 131 10.45 -7.85 -10.66
C GLU A 131 9.37 -8.92 -10.54
N ILE A 132 8.20 -8.59 -9.99
CA ILE A 132 7.07 -9.50 -9.84
C ILE A 132 6.64 -10.07 -11.20
N GLU A 133 6.54 -9.23 -12.22
CA GLU A 133 6.17 -9.66 -13.57
C GLU A 133 7.13 -10.72 -14.14
N LYS A 134 8.41 -10.60 -13.84
CA LYS A 134 9.44 -11.55 -14.26
C LYS A 134 9.49 -12.82 -13.43
N THR A 135 9.28 -12.66 -12.11
CA THR A 135 9.45 -13.76 -11.15
C THR A 135 8.21 -14.65 -11.05
N TYR A 136 7.03 -14.09 -11.24
CA TYR A 136 5.74 -14.76 -11.04
C TYR A 136 4.80 -14.68 -12.26
N PRO A 137 5.27 -14.99 -13.50
CA PRO A 137 4.51 -14.72 -14.74
C PRO A 137 3.14 -15.39 -14.81
N ASP A 138 2.96 -16.53 -14.12
CA ASP A 138 1.73 -17.33 -14.16
C ASP A 138 1.00 -17.40 -12.82
N LYS A 139 1.38 -16.55 -11.84
CA LYS A 139 0.82 -16.57 -10.50
C LYS A 139 -0.12 -15.40 -10.22
N ASN A 140 -1.04 -15.61 -9.29
CA ASN A 140 -1.85 -14.57 -8.68
C ASN A 140 -1.14 -14.08 -7.41
N VAL A 141 -0.67 -12.85 -7.45
CA VAL A 141 0.14 -12.24 -6.37
C VAL A 141 -0.71 -11.25 -5.59
N LEU A 142 -0.78 -11.40 -4.27
CA LEU A 142 -1.40 -10.41 -3.38
C LEU A 142 -0.32 -9.53 -2.75
N LEU A 143 -0.42 -8.22 -2.93
CA LEU A 143 0.41 -7.23 -2.27
C LEU A 143 -0.34 -6.68 -1.04
N VAL A 144 0.17 -6.95 0.17
CA VAL A 144 -0.39 -6.37 1.40
C VAL A 144 0.44 -5.16 1.80
N THR A 145 -0.15 -3.98 1.70
CA THR A 145 0.57 -2.71 1.78
C THR A 145 -0.27 -1.60 2.44
N HIS A 146 -0.04 -0.34 2.07
CA HIS A 146 -0.53 0.87 2.72
C HIS A 146 -1.27 1.80 1.75
N GLY A 147 -1.81 2.91 2.26
CA GLY A 147 -2.58 3.85 1.47
C GLY A 147 -1.76 4.59 0.42
N GLY A 148 -0.63 5.16 0.81
CA GLY A 148 0.27 5.89 -0.11
C GLY A 148 0.91 4.97 -1.13
N THR A 149 1.44 3.83 -0.68
CA THR A 149 2.01 2.80 -1.55
C THR A 149 0.97 2.25 -2.54
N GLY A 150 -0.29 2.04 -2.10
CA GLY A 150 -1.36 1.62 -3.00
C GLY A 150 -1.68 2.62 -4.11
N ARG A 151 -1.51 3.93 -3.84
CA ARG A 151 -1.69 4.97 -4.87
C ARG A 151 -0.65 4.90 -5.98
N VAL A 152 0.62 4.69 -5.62
CA VAL A 152 1.68 4.58 -6.62
C VAL A 152 1.62 3.24 -7.37
N ILE A 153 1.12 2.16 -6.75
CA ILE A 153 0.78 0.93 -7.45
C ILE A 153 -0.30 1.21 -8.50
N LYS A 154 -1.36 1.91 -8.12
CA LYS A 154 -2.41 2.30 -9.07
C LYS A 154 -1.85 3.12 -10.24
N ALA A 155 -0.96 4.09 -9.96
CA ALA A 155 -0.34 4.90 -11.00
C ALA A 155 0.56 4.10 -11.95
N TYR A 156 1.17 3.00 -11.51
CA TYR A 156 1.91 2.07 -12.38
C TYR A 156 1.01 1.45 -13.46
N PHE A 157 -0.22 1.06 -13.10
CA PHE A 157 -1.14 0.40 -14.02
C PHE A 157 -1.98 1.38 -14.85
N ASP A 158 -2.38 2.49 -14.27
CA ASP A 158 -3.28 3.47 -14.91
C ASP A 158 -2.53 4.60 -15.63
N GLY A 159 -1.22 4.74 -15.36
CA GLY A 159 -0.41 5.88 -15.77
C GLY A 159 -0.45 7.03 -14.75
N ILE A 160 0.53 7.93 -14.86
CA ILE A 160 0.58 9.17 -14.08
C ILE A 160 -0.46 10.12 -14.67
N PRO A 161 -1.32 10.76 -13.84
CA PRO A 161 -2.25 11.78 -14.31
C PRO A 161 -1.53 12.95 -15.01
N GLU A 162 -2.21 13.63 -15.94
CA GLU A 162 -1.60 14.74 -16.71
C GLU A 162 -1.09 15.89 -15.80
N ASP A 163 -1.76 16.13 -14.67
CA ASP A 163 -1.33 17.11 -13.66
C ASP A 163 -0.16 16.62 -12.80
N GLY A 164 0.24 15.36 -12.94
CA GLY A 164 1.30 14.70 -12.16
C GLY A 164 0.91 14.31 -10.73
N ILE A 165 -0.33 14.53 -10.31
CA ILE A 165 -0.75 14.36 -8.91
C ILE A 165 -1.21 12.92 -8.65
N ILE A 166 -0.44 12.17 -7.87
CA ILE A 166 -0.76 10.79 -7.44
C ILE A 166 -1.50 10.84 -6.10
N HIS A 167 -2.71 11.42 -6.10
CA HIS A 167 -3.48 11.64 -4.87
C HIS A 167 -4.76 10.79 -4.77
N SER A 168 -5.24 10.20 -5.86
CA SER A 168 -6.52 9.47 -5.86
C SER A 168 -6.57 8.37 -4.81
N ALA A 169 -7.60 8.36 -3.99
CA ALA A 169 -7.86 7.26 -3.04
C ALA A 169 -7.87 5.93 -3.79
N CYS A 170 -7.10 4.96 -3.30
CA CYS A 170 -6.96 3.68 -3.97
C CYS A 170 -7.74 2.58 -3.26
N LEU A 171 -7.59 2.48 -1.94
CA LEU A 171 -8.07 1.34 -1.16
C LEU A 171 -8.54 1.80 0.23
N GLU A 172 -9.67 1.27 0.67
CA GLU A 172 -10.08 1.30 2.07
C GLU A 172 -9.31 0.26 2.90
N ASN A 173 -9.42 0.32 4.23
CA ASN A 173 -8.76 -0.66 5.09
C ASN A 173 -9.26 -2.09 4.81
N ALA A 174 -8.33 -3.01 4.63
CA ALA A 174 -8.54 -4.42 4.29
C ALA A 174 -9.32 -4.66 2.96
N GLN A 175 -9.50 -3.65 2.13
CA GLN A 175 -10.08 -3.79 0.80
C GLN A 175 -9.07 -4.44 -0.15
N ILE A 176 -9.55 -5.40 -0.96
CA ILE A 176 -8.78 -6.03 -2.04
C ILE A 176 -9.22 -5.44 -3.37
N LYS A 177 -8.25 -5.15 -4.24
CA LYS A 177 -8.49 -4.68 -5.60
C LYS A 177 -7.55 -5.39 -6.58
N GLU A 178 -8.11 -5.84 -7.71
CA GLU A 178 -7.36 -6.41 -8.83
C GLU A 178 -6.79 -5.29 -9.71
N PHE A 179 -5.54 -5.45 -10.13
CA PHE A 179 -4.87 -4.57 -11.09
C PHE A 179 -4.33 -5.38 -12.26
N GLN A 180 -4.53 -4.86 -13.45
CA GLN A 180 -4.02 -5.45 -14.70
C GLN A 180 -3.47 -4.32 -15.57
N LYS A 181 -2.37 -4.59 -16.30
CA LYS A 181 -1.91 -3.66 -17.34
C LYS A 181 -3.01 -3.50 -18.38
N ARG A 182 -3.24 -2.27 -18.78
CA ARG A 182 -4.10 -2.00 -19.94
C ARG A 182 -3.43 -2.64 -21.16
N SER A 183 -4.18 -3.48 -21.86
CA SER A 183 -3.75 -3.95 -23.18
C SER A 183 -3.62 -2.71 -24.09
N ASN A 184 -2.41 -2.45 -24.57
CA ASN A 184 -2.20 -1.43 -25.61
C ASN A 184 -2.91 -1.83 -26.89
#